data_c72da29888e2502e96b072a77ac611d9
#
_entry.id   c72da29888e2502e96b072a77ac611d9
#
_cell.length_a   1.000
_cell.length_b   1.000
_cell.length_c   1.000
_cell.angle_alpha   90.00
_cell.angle_beta   90.00
_cell.angle_gamma   90.00
#
_symmetry.space_group_name_H-M   'P 1'
#
loop_
_entity.id
_entity.type
_entity.pdbx_description
1 polymer ?
#
loop_
_entity_poly.entity_id
_entity_poly.type
_entity_poly.pdbx_seq_one_letter_code
_entity_poly.pdbx_strand_id
1 'polypeptide(L)'
;MQHPFWKRWLSHFKELSLEQTSSYYNPYLEVLLVEGRHQLVTEDAIYSFDDKYINFDQTFKKLNWLKFSNKRVLVLGLGLGSVILLLEKKYDQQMDYTAIEVDPEICRLCSKYTLDTIDSFVEVIPSEAMEFLNTDAEQYDLIIMDIFQSGDIPLKFQSESFISLLKGHLKADGLLLYNRLNITKEHKQENVTFSPIMEAAFPDMTTLEIKDNLMIVSDKDFLKTS
;
A
#
# COMPACT_ATOMS: atom_id res chain seq x y z
N MET A 1 17.15 7.02 6.52
CA MET A 1 18.56 7.47 6.30
C MET A 1 18.57 8.80 5.55
N GLN A 2 19.24 9.84 6.09
CA GLN A 2 19.36 11.13 5.39
C GLN A 2 20.59 11.12 4.46
N HIS A 3 20.37 11.39 3.18
CA HIS A 3 21.48 11.52 2.22
C HIS A 3 22.12 12.90 2.28
N PRO A 4 23.45 13.01 2.02
CA PRO A 4 24.12 14.29 1.89
C PRO A 4 23.44 15.17 0.83
N PHE A 5 23.43 16.49 1.08
CA PHE A 5 22.75 17.46 0.20
C PHE A 5 23.13 17.32 -1.28
N TRP A 6 24.42 17.10 -1.57
CA TRP A 6 24.89 16.95 -2.96
C TRP A 6 24.32 15.71 -3.67
N LYS A 7 24.11 14.57 -2.95
CA LYS A 7 23.44 13.38 -3.52
C LYS A 7 21.97 13.67 -3.83
N ARG A 8 21.27 14.33 -2.91
CA ARG A 8 19.88 14.73 -3.15
C ARG A 8 19.78 15.67 -4.33
N TRP A 9 20.68 16.66 -4.43
CA TRP A 9 20.70 17.58 -5.57
C TRP A 9 20.99 16.85 -6.90
N LEU A 10 21.98 15.95 -6.93
CA LEU A 10 22.34 15.18 -8.13
C LEU A 10 21.19 14.27 -8.59
N SER A 11 20.39 13.74 -7.68
CA SER A 11 19.25 12.86 -7.99
C SER A 11 18.10 13.56 -8.75
N HIS A 12 18.12 14.89 -8.87
CA HIS A 12 17.20 15.62 -9.75
C HIS A 12 17.60 15.60 -11.24
N PHE A 13 18.84 15.21 -11.54
CA PHE A 13 19.36 15.15 -12.90
C PHE A 13 19.63 13.73 -13.37
N LYS A 14 19.84 12.81 -12.43
CA LYS A 14 20.15 11.42 -12.72
C LYS A 14 19.68 10.54 -11.56
N GLU A 15 19.06 9.42 -11.88
CA GLU A 15 18.75 8.36 -10.92
C GLU A 15 20.05 7.81 -10.32
N LEU A 16 20.11 7.73 -9.01
CA LEU A 16 21.27 7.24 -8.28
C LEU A 16 20.95 5.92 -7.63
N SER A 17 21.62 4.85 -8.06
CA SER A 17 21.56 3.56 -7.38
C SER A 17 22.12 3.68 -5.97
N LEU A 18 21.34 3.32 -4.98
CA LEU A 18 21.74 3.33 -3.58
C LEU A 18 22.09 1.92 -3.09
N GLU A 19 21.31 0.95 -3.50
CA GLU A 19 21.49 -0.45 -3.11
C GLU A 19 20.81 -1.36 -4.13
N GLN A 20 21.52 -2.42 -4.53
CA GLN A 20 21.00 -3.49 -5.36
C GLN A 20 21.13 -4.81 -4.60
N THR A 21 20.06 -5.60 -4.62
CA THR A 21 20.00 -6.89 -3.95
C THR A 21 19.02 -7.83 -4.65
N SER A 22 18.76 -8.98 -4.07
CA SER A 22 17.77 -9.96 -4.55
C SER A 22 17.22 -10.76 -3.38
N SER A 23 16.08 -11.39 -3.59
CA SER A 23 15.47 -12.30 -2.63
C SER A 23 14.94 -13.55 -3.34
N TYR A 24 14.35 -14.45 -2.57
CA TYR A 24 13.62 -15.60 -3.15
C TYR A 24 12.39 -15.16 -3.95
N TYR A 25 11.74 -14.07 -3.54
CA TYR A 25 10.51 -13.55 -4.17
C TYR A 25 10.81 -12.63 -5.36
N ASN A 26 11.95 -11.91 -5.29
CA ASN A 26 12.33 -10.91 -6.28
C ASN A 26 13.80 -11.13 -6.68
N PRO A 27 14.08 -11.65 -7.89
CA PRO A 27 15.45 -11.89 -8.34
C PRO A 27 16.27 -10.61 -8.52
N TYR A 28 15.58 -9.48 -8.65
CA TYR A 28 16.18 -8.15 -8.72
C TYR A 28 15.39 -7.16 -7.87
N LEU A 29 16.09 -6.48 -6.98
CA LEU A 29 15.61 -5.37 -6.18
C LEU A 29 16.63 -4.25 -6.21
N GLU A 30 16.23 -3.04 -6.50
CA GLU A 30 17.11 -1.88 -6.45
C GLU A 30 16.41 -0.70 -5.79
N VAL A 31 17.11 -0.07 -4.84
CA VAL A 31 16.69 1.20 -4.27
C VAL A 31 17.41 2.32 -4.98
N LEU A 32 16.64 3.18 -5.62
CA LEU A 32 17.11 4.37 -6.31
C LEU A 32 16.82 5.62 -5.49
N LEU A 33 17.67 6.64 -5.62
CA LEU A 33 17.36 8.01 -5.22
C LEU A 33 17.01 8.81 -6.48
N VAL A 34 15.75 9.24 -6.58
CA VAL A 34 15.17 9.94 -7.73
C VAL A 34 14.49 11.21 -7.22
N GLU A 35 14.93 12.38 -7.67
CA GLU A 35 14.39 13.68 -7.23
C GLU A 35 14.36 13.86 -5.69
N GLY A 36 15.37 13.33 -5.02
CA GLY A 36 15.48 13.37 -3.57
C GLY A 36 14.63 12.38 -2.79
N ARG A 37 14.00 11.42 -3.48
CA ARG A 37 13.07 10.40 -2.96
C ARG A 37 13.59 9.00 -3.20
N HIS A 38 13.24 8.07 -2.31
CA HIS A 38 13.55 6.67 -2.52
C HIS A 38 12.51 6.01 -3.43
N GLN A 39 13.00 5.22 -4.36
CA GLN A 39 12.19 4.41 -5.25
C GLN A 39 12.67 2.97 -5.17
N LEU A 40 11.75 2.03 -4.97
CA LEU A 40 12.02 0.60 -5.08
C LEU A 40 11.60 0.13 -6.46
N VAL A 41 12.53 -0.43 -7.18
CA VAL A 41 12.28 -1.05 -8.48
C VAL A 41 12.61 -2.53 -8.45
N THR A 42 11.82 -3.30 -9.19
CA THR A 42 12.07 -4.70 -9.50
C THR A 42 12.42 -4.81 -10.98
N GLU A 43 12.59 -6.03 -11.49
CA GLU A 43 12.87 -6.25 -12.92
C GLU A 43 11.76 -5.66 -13.81
N ASP A 44 10.49 -5.73 -13.37
CA ASP A 44 9.32 -5.42 -14.20
C ASP A 44 8.51 -4.19 -13.73
N ALA A 45 8.74 -3.67 -12.53
CA ALA A 45 7.85 -2.66 -11.95
C ALA A 45 8.54 -1.70 -10.96
N ILE A 46 7.90 -0.56 -10.76
CA ILE A 46 8.16 0.34 -9.62
C ILE A 46 7.22 -0.07 -8.50
N TYR A 47 7.75 -0.63 -7.41
CA TYR A 47 6.96 -1.09 -6.27
C TYR A 47 6.63 0.02 -5.28
N SER A 48 7.45 1.06 -5.22
CA SER A 48 7.29 2.11 -4.21
C SER A 48 8.03 3.38 -4.65
N PHE A 49 7.46 4.56 -4.38
CA PHE A 49 8.10 5.83 -4.72
C PHE A 49 7.75 6.92 -3.71
N ASP A 50 8.20 6.78 -2.46
CA ASP A 50 8.00 7.75 -1.38
C ASP A 50 6.62 8.46 -1.45
N ASP A 51 6.59 9.80 -1.40
CA ASP A 51 5.38 10.64 -1.47
C ASP A 51 4.81 10.82 -2.88
N LYS A 52 5.41 10.20 -3.91
CA LYS A 52 4.91 10.18 -5.29
C LYS A 52 4.05 8.97 -5.62
N TYR A 53 3.58 8.23 -4.63
CA TYR A 53 2.67 7.11 -4.80
C TYR A 53 1.25 7.62 -5.09
N ILE A 54 1.00 7.98 -6.36
CA ILE A 54 -0.10 8.84 -6.82
C ILE A 54 -1.47 8.26 -6.52
N ASN A 55 -1.67 6.94 -6.64
CA ASN A 55 -2.93 6.25 -6.40
C ASN A 55 -3.42 6.47 -4.96
N PHE A 56 -2.56 6.22 -3.96
CA PHE A 56 -2.89 6.47 -2.56
C PHE A 56 -2.93 7.94 -2.22
N ASP A 57 -2.01 8.74 -2.76
CA ASP A 57 -2.03 10.19 -2.54
C ASP A 57 -3.38 10.82 -2.94
N GLN A 58 -3.87 10.52 -4.14
CA GLN A 58 -5.14 11.06 -4.62
C GLN A 58 -6.35 10.46 -3.87
N THR A 59 -6.26 9.21 -3.44
CA THR A 59 -7.28 8.59 -2.59
C THR A 59 -7.35 9.27 -1.23
N PHE A 60 -6.22 9.40 -0.54
CA PHE A 60 -6.14 10.02 0.78
C PHE A 60 -6.60 11.49 0.79
N LYS A 61 -6.35 12.22 -0.29
CA LYS A 61 -6.85 13.58 -0.47
C LYS A 61 -8.37 13.66 -0.43
N LYS A 62 -9.05 12.61 -0.90
CA LYS A 62 -10.52 12.54 -0.94
C LYS A 62 -11.14 12.03 0.38
N LEU A 63 -10.36 11.39 1.27
CA LEU A 63 -10.88 10.87 2.53
C LEU A 63 -11.17 11.96 3.53
N ASN A 64 -12.25 11.76 4.30
CA ASN A 64 -12.57 12.54 5.48
C ASN A 64 -11.89 11.95 6.72
N TRP A 65 -10.69 12.40 7.04
CA TRP A 65 -9.89 11.90 8.16
C TRP A 65 -10.51 12.10 9.53
N LEU A 66 -11.52 12.97 9.67
CA LEU A 66 -12.26 13.15 10.93
C LEU A 66 -13.10 11.93 11.32
N LYS A 67 -13.36 11.02 10.39
CA LYS A 67 -14.10 9.77 10.66
C LYS A 67 -13.27 8.70 11.36
N PHE A 68 -11.94 8.84 11.40
CA PHE A 68 -11.07 7.88 12.05
C PHE A 68 -10.85 8.26 13.51
N SER A 69 -11.56 7.59 14.43
CA SER A 69 -11.49 7.85 15.88
C SER A 69 -10.31 7.16 16.57
N ASN A 70 -10.02 5.93 16.19
CA ASN A 70 -8.86 5.15 16.59
C ASN A 70 -8.00 4.87 15.35
N LYS A 71 -6.71 4.60 15.54
CA LYS A 71 -5.77 4.69 14.43
C LYS A 71 -4.91 3.44 14.31
N ARG A 72 -5.57 2.27 14.28
CA ARG A 72 -4.89 1.00 13.97
C ARG A 72 -5.04 0.70 12.48
N VAL A 73 -3.94 0.59 11.79
CA VAL A 73 -3.88 0.39 10.34
C VAL A 73 -3.19 -0.92 10.02
N LEU A 74 -3.84 -1.74 9.22
CA LEU A 74 -3.21 -2.90 8.59
C LEU A 74 -2.81 -2.55 7.16
N VAL A 75 -1.54 -2.74 6.84
CA VAL A 75 -1.01 -2.57 5.47
C VAL A 75 -0.61 -3.94 4.95
N LEU A 76 -1.27 -4.40 3.90
CA LEU A 76 -0.96 -5.64 3.19
C LEU A 76 -0.22 -5.30 1.89
N GLY A 77 1.07 -5.62 1.84
CA GLY A 77 2.01 -5.15 0.83
C GLY A 77 2.69 -3.84 1.27
N LEU A 78 3.92 -3.95 1.75
CA LEU A 78 4.63 -2.82 2.37
C LEU A 78 5.43 -2.00 1.35
N GLY A 79 6.12 -2.66 0.42
CA GLY A 79 7.11 -2.02 -0.43
C GLY A 79 8.16 -1.27 0.40
N LEU A 80 8.54 -0.05 0.02
CA LEU A 80 9.35 0.82 0.87
C LEU A 80 8.53 1.67 1.86
N GLY A 81 7.25 1.35 2.11
CA GLY A 81 6.42 2.07 3.07
C GLY A 81 5.86 3.40 2.56
N SER A 82 5.71 3.59 1.25
CA SER A 82 5.15 4.82 0.66
C SER A 82 3.80 5.21 1.23
N VAL A 83 2.93 4.23 1.50
CA VAL A 83 1.60 4.44 2.08
C VAL A 83 1.72 5.06 3.48
N ILE A 84 2.57 4.51 4.34
CA ILE A 84 2.82 5.00 5.70
C ILE A 84 3.43 6.39 5.68
N LEU A 85 4.42 6.59 4.79
CA LEU A 85 5.07 7.89 4.61
C LEU A 85 4.07 8.98 4.20
N LEU A 86 3.18 8.67 3.25
CA LEU A 86 2.13 9.59 2.82
C LEU A 86 1.20 9.95 3.98
N LEU A 87 0.68 8.94 4.70
CA LEU A 87 -0.23 9.16 5.82
C LEU A 87 0.38 10.07 6.87
N GLU A 88 1.61 9.79 7.29
CA GLU A 88 2.24 10.54 8.36
C GLU A 88 2.76 11.91 7.89
N LYS A 89 3.58 11.96 6.83
CA LYS A 89 4.30 13.19 6.48
C LYS A 89 3.50 14.16 5.61
N LYS A 90 2.50 13.67 4.89
CA LYS A 90 1.69 14.53 4.00
C LYS A 90 0.29 14.79 4.53
N TYR A 91 -0.33 13.79 5.16
CA TYR A 91 -1.70 13.89 5.67
C TYR A 91 -1.77 14.09 7.18
N ASP A 92 -0.61 14.17 7.87
CA ASP A 92 -0.50 14.39 9.32
C ASP A 92 -1.32 13.37 10.14
N GLN A 93 -1.31 12.10 9.67
CA GLN A 93 -2.01 11.00 10.29
C GLN A 93 -1.00 10.10 11.00
N GLN A 94 -0.78 10.33 12.30
CA GLN A 94 -0.01 9.43 13.15
C GLN A 94 -0.90 8.28 13.60
N MET A 95 -0.52 7.06 13.26
CA MET A 95 -1.29 5.83 13.47
C MET A 95 -0.40 4.69 13.96
N ASP A 96 -1.00 3.65 14.52
CA ASP A 96 -0.30 2.41 14.84
C ASP A 96 -0.43 1.45 13.65
N TYR A 97 0.70 1.10 13.05
CA TYR A 97 0.73 0.29 11.84
C TYR A 97 1.17 -1.15 12.13
N THR A 98 0.40 -2.11 11.60
CA THR A 98 0.84 -3.47 11.36
C THR A 98 1.02 -3.63 9.85
N ALA A 99 2.23 -3.91 9.39
CA ALA A 99 2.58 -3.98 7.98
C ALA A 99 3.07 -5.38 7.61
N ILE A 100 2.37 -6.02 6.69
CA ILE A 100 2.65 -7.38 6.24
C ILE A 100 3.32 -7.34 4.87
N GLU A 101 4.46 -8.00 4.79
CA GLU A 101 5.24 -8.13 3.56
C GLU A 101 5.84 -9.53 3.49
N VAL A 102 5.64 -10.19 2.36
CA VAL A 102 6.11 -11.58 2.19
C VAL A 102 7.62 -11.67 1.98
N ASP A 103 8.22 -10.62 1.44
CA ASP A 103 9.66 -10.57 1.15
C ASP A 103 10.45 -9.95 2.31
N PRO A 104 11.22 -10.74 3.09
CA PRO A 104 12.03 -10.22 4.20
C PRO A 104 13.06 -9.18 3.75
N GLU A 105 13.51 -9.25 2.49
CA GLU A 105 14.46 -8.29 1.96
C GLU A 105 13.80 -6.92 1.72
N ILE A 106 12.56 -6.89 1.26
CA ILE A 106 11.77 -5.66 1.18
C ILE A 106 11.54 -5.09 2.58
N CYS A 107 11.21 -5.92 3.57
CA CYS A 107 11.11 -5.49 4.98
C CYS A 107 12.39 -4.80 5.47
N ARG A 108 13.56 -5.40 5.17
CA ARG A 108 14.88 -4.85 5.52
C ARG A 108 15.12 -3.50 4.83
N LEU A 109 14.84 -3.42 3.52
CA LEU A 109 15.00 -2.19 2.74
C LEU A 109 14.06 -1.08 3.25
N CYS A 110 12.81 -1.40 3.53
CA CYS A 110 11.85 -0.45 4.11
C CYS A 110 12.33 0.10 5.45
N SER A 111 12.77 -0.78 6.35
CA SER A 111 13.34 -0.39 7.65
C SER A 111 14.50 0.56 7.49
N LYS A 112 15.41 0.26 6.54
CA LYS A 112 16.62 1.07 6.31
C LYS A 112 16.34 2.44 5.68
N TYR A 113 15.43 2.51 4.72
CA TYR A 113 15.29 3.70 3.87
C TYR A 113 14.11 4.59 4.25
N THR A 114 13.07 4.05 4.88
CA THR A 114 11.84 4.80 5.17
C THR A 114 11.52 4.85 6.65
N LEU A 115 11.49 3.71 7.36
CA LEU A 115 10.96 3.66 8.73
C LEU A 115 11.77 4.47 9.73
N ASP A 116 13.09 4.66 9.50
CA ASP A 116 13.93 5.58 10.28
C ASP A 116 13.41 7.04 10.29
N THR A 117 12.51 7.40 9.37
CA THR A 117 11.96 8.76 9.22
C THR A 117 10.51 8.87 9.69
N ILE A 118 9.92 7.76 10.10
CA ILE A 118 8.55 7.64 10.59
C ILE A 118 8.55 7.77 12.12
N ASP A 119 7.67 8.61 12.66
CA ASP A 119 7.53 8.83 14.11
C ASP A 119 6.49 7.87 14.73
N SER A 120 5.57 7.36 13.92
CA SER A 120 4.55 6.39 14.30
C SER A 120 5.14 5.02 14.62
N PHE A 121 4.45 4.23 15.45
CA PHE A 121 4.80 2.83 15.66
C PHE A 121 4.45 2.01 14.40
N VAL A 122 5.43 1.26 13.88
CA VAL A 122 5.27 0.38 12.72
C VAL A 122 5.82 -1.00 13.08
N GLU A 123 4.92 -1.97 13.24
CA GLU A 123 5.28 -3.38 13.35
C GLU A 123 5.33 -4.00 11.96
N VAL A 124 6.51 -4.41 11.53
CA VAL A 124 6.70 -5.08 10.23
C VAL A 124 6.79 -6.59 10.45
N ILE A 125 5.88 -7.32 9.84
CA ILE A 125 5.78 -8.78 9.96
C ILE A 125 6.07 -9.41 8.59
N PRO A 126 7.21 -10.11 8.44
CA PRO A 126 7.50 -10.87 7.23
C PRO A 126 6.61 -12.12 7.18
N SER A 127 5.49 -12.02 6.50
CA SER A 127 4.48 -13.08 6.38
C SER A 127 3.69 -12.95 5.08
N GLU A 128 3.12 -14.06 4.65
CA GLU A 128 2.10 -14.06 3.62
C GLU A 128 0.78 -13.51 4.21
N ALA A 129 0.09 -12.64 3.45
CA ALA A 129 -1.05 -11.90 3.98
C ALA A 129 -2.23 -12.79 4.43
N MET A 130 -2.53 -13.86 3.69
CA MET A 130 -3.62 -14.78 4.06
C MET A 130 -3.24 -15.62 5.29
N GLU A 131 -1.96 -16.01 5.42
CA GLU A 131 -1.46 -16.72 6.61
C GLU A 131 -1.55 -15.83 7.85
N PHE A 132 -1.13 -14.58 7.73
CA PHE A 132 -1.25 -13.60 8.80
C PHE A 132 -2.71 -13.44 9.23
N LEU A 133 -3.63 -13.14 8.30
CA LEU A 133 -5.05 -12.93 8.59
C LEU A 133 -5.74 -14.16 9.20
N ASN A 134 -5.28 -15.37 8.91
CA ASN A 134 -5.83 -16.58 9.54
C ASN A 134 -5.39 -16.78 11.00
N THR A 135 -4.34 -16.10 11.43
CA THR A 135 -3.78 -16.23 12.80
C THR A 135 -3.95 -14.97 13.64
N ASP A 136 -4.17 -13.83 13.01
CA ASP A 136 -4.43 -12.56 13.68
C ASP A 136 -5.84 -12.52 14.25
N ALA A 137 -6.01 -11.94 15.43
CA ALA A 137 -7.31 -11.75 16.09
C ALA A 137 -7.70 -10.27 16.21
N GLU A 138 -6.87 -9.38 15.70
CA GLU A 138 -7.06 -7.95 15.85
C GLU A 138 -8.02 -7.38 14.80
N GLN A 139 -8.61 -6.24 15.14
CA GLN A 139 -9.44 -5.47 14.21
C GLN A 139 -8.82 -4.09 13.98
N TYR A 140 -8.96 -3.61 12.75
CA TYR A 140 -8.32 -2.40 12.25
C TYR A 140 -9.34 -1.35 11.86
N ASP A 141 -8.98 -0.09 12.07
CA ASP A 141 -9.79 1.07 11.65
C ASP A 141 -9.61 1.31 10.14
N LEU A 142 -8.44 0.99 9.62
CA LEU A 142 -8.12 1.10 8.20
C LEU A 142 -7.34 -0.15 7.75
N ILE A 143 -7.80 -0.79 6.69
CA ILE A 143 -7.03 -1.83 6.00
C ILE A 143 -6.66 -1.30 4.62
N ILE A 144 -5.40 -1.42 4.27
CA ILE A 144 -4.85 -1.04 2.97
C ILE A 144 -4.32 -2.29 2.29
N MET A 145 -4.96 -2.66 1.18
CA MET A 145 -4.56 -3.80 0.34
C MET A 145 -3.81 -3.28 -0.89
N ASP A 146 -2.50 -3.55 -0.93
CA ASP A 146 -1.57 -3.07 -1.96
C ASP A 146 -0.58 -4.16 -2.38
N ILE A 147 -1.05 -5.41 -2.47
CA ILE A 147 -0.23 -6.56 -2.86
C ILE A 147 -0.23 -6.72 -4.36
N PHE A 148 0.98 -6.71 -4.94
CA PHE A 148 1.23 -7.03 -6.34
C PHE A 148 2.38 -8.03 -6.44
N GLN A 149 2.32 -8.90 -7.44
CA GLN A 149 3.39 -9.81 -7.81
C GLN A 149 3.54 -9.79 -9.33
N SER A 150 4.72 -9.43 -9.83
CA SER A 150 4.99 -9.30 -11.28
C SER A 150 3.94 -8.44 -12.02
N GLY A 151 3.48 -7.37 -11.38
CA GLY A 151 2.50 -6.45 -11.96
C GLY A 151 1.03 -6.87 -11.82
N ASP A 152 0.70 -8.01 -11.23
CA ASP A 152 -0.66 -8.51 -11.07
C ASP A 152 -1.01 -8.78 -9.59
N ILE A 153 -2.29 -8.84 -9.28
CA ILE A 153 -2.77 -9.28 -7.98
C ILE A 153 -2.97 -10.79 -8.03
N PRO A 154 -2.27 -11.59 -7.19
CA PRO A 154 -2.48 -13.04 -7.15
C PRO A 154 -3.95 -13.42 -6.91
N LEU A 155 -4.46 -14.41 -7.66
CA LEU A 155 -5.87 -14.82 -7.66
C LEU A 155 -6.43 -15.12 -6.25
N LYS A 156 -5.61 -15.66 -5.36
CA LYS A 156 -6.04 -15.95 -3.98
C LYS A 156 -6.52 -14.70 -3.24
N PHE A 157 -5.95 -13.53 -3.51
CA PHE A 157 -6.35 -12.26 -2.91
C PHE A 157 -7.59 -11.66 -3.55
N GLN A 158 -8.05 -12.21 -4.68
CA GLN A 158 -9.28 -11.81 -5.37
C GLN A 158 -10.47 -12.74 -5.03
N SER A 159 -10.31 -13.70 -4.12
CA SER A 159 -11.34 -14.67 -3.74
C SER A 159 -12.32 -14.12 -2.72
N GLU A 160 -13.57 -14.63 -2.73
CA GLU A 160 -14.59 -14.33 -1.71
C GLU A 160 -14.09 -14.64 -0.30
N SER A 161 -13.31 -15.72 -0.12
CA SER A 161 -12.74 -16.09 1.17
C SER A 161 -11.77 -15.05 1.70
N PHE A 162 -10.90 -14.49 0.85
CA PHE A 162 -9.99 -13.44 1.24
C PHE A 162 -10.72 -12.14 1.58
N ILE A 163 -11.71 -11.75 0.77
CA ILE A 163 -12.53 -10.56 1.05
C ILE A 163 -13.30 -10.71 2.37
N SER A 164 -13.80 -11.91 2.66
CA SER A 164 -14.44 -12.22 3.95
C SER A 164 -13.46 -12.10 5.12
N LEU A 165 -12.21 -12.55 4.96
CA LEU A 165 -11.16 -12.36 5.98
C LEU A 165 -10.87 -10.88 6.21
N LEU A 166 -10.69 -10.08 5.15
CA LEU A 166 -10.50 -8.63 5.28
C LEU A 166 -11.66 -7.98 6.03
N LYS A 167 -12.90 -8.34 5.70
CA LYS A 167 -14.09 -7.83 6.38
C LYS A 167 -14.12 -8.22 7.87
N GLY A 168 -13.69 -9.43 8.21
CA GLY A 168 -13.62 -9.91 9.60
C GLY A 168 -12.61 -9.14 10.45
N HIS A 169 -11.50 -8.66 9.85
CA HIS A 169 -10.48 -7.85 10.49
C HIS A 169 -10.78 -6.34 10.46
N LEU A 170 -11.83 -5.93 9.78
CA LEU A 170 -12.24 -4.53 9.75
C LEU A 170 -13.22 -4.25 10.89
N LYS A 171 -13.00 -3.17 11.65
CA LYS A 171 -13.98 -2.69 12.63
C LYS A 171 -15.29 -2.30 11.95
N ALA A 172 -16.38 -2.25 12.72
CA ALA A 172 -17.71 -1.93 12.19
C ALA A 172 -17.76 -0.55 11.48
N ASP A 173 -16.97 0.39 11.97
CA ASP A 173 -16.79 1.73 11.43
C ASP A 173 -15.42 1.91 10.73
N GLY A 174 -14.83 0.83 10.30
CA GLY A 174 -13.52 0.81 9.62
C GLY A 174 -13.64 0.94 8.10
N LEU A 175 -12.52 1.24 7.47
CA LEU A 175 -12.40 1.42 6.02
C LEU A 175 -11.40 0.43 5.41
N LEU A 176 -11.79 -0.23 4.33
CA LEU A 176 -10.88 -0.94 3.44
C LEU A 176 -10.61 -0.10 2.19
N LEU A 177 -9.34 0.10 1.90
CA LEU A 177 -8.85 0.60 0.62
C LEU A 177 -8.17 -0.55 -0.14
N TYR A 178 -8.65 -0.88 -1.32
CA TYR A 178 -8.11 -1.97 -2.12
C TYR A 178 -7.63 -1.42 -3.46
N ASN A 179 -6.31 -1.50 -3.68
CA ASN A 179 -5.68 -1.03 -4.92
C ASN A 179 -5.72 -2.12 -6.00
N ARG A 180 -6.14 -1.75 -7.20
CA ARG A 180 -6.13 -2.62 -8.39
C ARG A 180 -5.54 -1.88 -9.58
N LEU A 181 -4.89 -2.62 -10.49
CA LEU A 181 -4.47 -2.06 -11.77
C LEU A 181 -5.67 -1.88 -12.71
N ASN A 182 -5.62 -0.86 -13.56
CA ASN A 182 -6.65 -0.52 -14.54
C ASN A 182 -6.06 -0.10 -15.90
N ILE A 183 -4.88 -0.65 -16.25
CA ILE A 183 -4.09 -0.25 -17.42
C ILE A 183 -4.61 -0.94 -18.68
N THR A 184 -4.62 -2.28 -18.66
CA THR A 184 -4.91 -3.10 -19.83
C THR A 184 -6.39 -3.46 -19.94
N LYS A 185 -6.79 -4.06 -21.07
CA LYS A 185 -8.16 -4.59 -21.23
C LYS A 185 -8.40 -5.75 -20.28
N GLU A 186 -7.38 -6.55 -20.03
CA GLU A 186 -7.39 -7.68 -19.11
C GLU A 186 -7.65 -7.21 -17.69
N HIS A 187 -6.89 -6.21 -17.21
CA HIS A 187 -7.13 -5.60 -15.89
C HIS A 187 -8.56 -5.07 -15.73
N LYS A 188 -9.07 -4.38 -16.76
CA LYS A 188 -10.46 -3.87 -16.75
C LYS A 188 -11.50 -4.98 -16.68
N GLN A 189 -11.27 -6.08 -17.41
CA GLN A 189 -12.16 -7.25 -17.37
C GLN A 189 -12.12 -7.94 -16.00
N GLU A 190 -10.93 -8.10 -15.42
CA GLU A 190 -10.77 -8.63 -14.07
C GLU A 190 -11.45 -7.74 -13.02
N ASN A 191 -11.35 -6.42 -13.15
CA ASN A 191 -12.04 -5.48 -12.27
C ASN A 191 -13.56 -5.63 -12.37
N VAL A 192 -14.11 -5.81 -13.56
CA VAL A 192 -15.55 -6.10 -13.75
C VAL A 192 -15.96 -7.43 -13.10
N THR A 193 -15.13 -8.45 -13.19
CA THR A 193 -15.41 -9.77 -12.59
C THR A 193 -15.29 -9.73 -11.06
N PHE A 194 -14.38 -8.91 -10.53
CA PHE A 194 -14.13 -8.77 -9.10
C PHE A 194 -15.15 -7.88 -8.38
N SER A 195 -15.73 -6.89 -9.07
CA SER A 195 -16.67 -5.92 -8.48
C SER A 195 -17.83 -6.57 -7.72
N PRO A 196 -18.53 -7.60 -8.27
CA PRO A 196 -19.62 -8.26 -7.55
C PRO A 196 -19.22 -8.90 -6.23
N ILE A 197 -17.98 -9.42 -6.12
CA ILE A 197 -17.47 -10.01 -4.89
C ILE A 197 -17.32 -8.92 -3.82
N MET A 198 -16.78 -7.78 -4.21
CA MET A 198 -16.63 -6.64 -3.31
C MET A 198 -17.97 -6.02 -2.91
N GLU A 199 -18.89 -5.85 -3.86
CA GLU A 199 -20.24 -5.32 -3.63
C GLU A 199 -21.05 -6.19 -2.65
N ALA A 200 -20.94 -7.52 -2.77
CA ALA A 200 -21.58 -8.46 -1.84
C ALA A 200 -21.04 -8.32 -0.41
N ALA A 201 -19.75 -8.09 -0.26
CA ALA A 201 -19.12 -7.89 1.05
C ALA A 201 -19.33 -6.48 1.61
N PHE A 202 -19.26 -5.46 0.76
CA PHE A 202 -19.30 -4.03 1.10
C PHE A 202 -20.32 -3.29 0.22
N PRO A 203 -21.64 -3.33 0.57
CA PRO A 203 -22.69 -2.75 -0.26
C PRO A 203 -22.58 -1.23 -0.50
N ASP A 204 -21.93 -0.51 0.41
CA ASP A 204 -21.71 0.95 0.31
C ASP A 204 -20.40 1.33 -0.35
N MET A 205 -19.71 0.36 -0.96
CA MET A 205 -18.47 0.60 -1.65
C MET A 205 -18.60 1.57 -2.84
N THR A 206 -17.50 2.20 -3.16
CA THR A 206 -17.35 2.99 -4.39
C THR A 206 -15.96 2.80 -4.97
N THR A 207 -15.76 3.23 -6.20
CA THR A 207 -14.47 3.16 -6.88
C THR A 207 -13.98 4.54 -7.28
N LEU A 208 -12.66 4.72 -7.26
CA LEU A 208 -11.98 5.91 -7.73
C LEU A 208 -10.99 5.49 -8.82
N GLU A 209 -11.22 5.94 -10.05
CA GLU A 209 -10.22 5.77 -11.10
C GLU A 209 -9.14 6.85 -10.93
N ILE A 210 -7.92 6.39 -10.68
CA ILE A 210 -6.77 7.27 -10.46
C ILE A 210 -5.63 6.80 -11.35
N LYS A 211 -5.41 7.52 -12.44
CA LYS A 211 -4.38 7.20 -13.43
C LYS A 211 -4.52 5.75 -13.91
N ASP A 212 -3.57 4.91 -13.57
CA ASP A 212 -3.45 3.52 -13.98
C ASP A 212 -4.06 2.53 -12.96
N ASN A 213 -4.75 3.06 -11.94
CA ASN A 213 -5.30 2.28 -10.85
C ASN A 213 -6.81 2.48 -10.69
N LEU A 214 -7.45 1.44 -10.19
CA LEU A 214 -8.81 1.45 -9.66
C LEU A 214 -8.72 1.25 -8.14
N MET A 215 -8.99 2.30 -7.39
CA MET A 215 -9.03 2.25 -5.94
C MET A 215 -10.45 1.93 -5.49
N ILE A 216 -10.64 0.78 -4.84
CA ILE A 216 -11.92 0.42 -4.22
C ILE A 216 -11.91 0.97 -2.79
N VAL A 217 -12.94 1.70 -2.45
CA VAL A 217 -13.21 2.29 -1.14
C VAL A 217 -14.43 1.58 -0.58
N SER A 218 -14.30 0.80 0.47
CA SER A 218 -15.35 -0.10 0.98
C SER A 218 -16.61 0.62 1.50
N ASP A 219 -16.50 1.90 1.81
CA ASP A 219 -17.62 2.74 2.24
C ASP A 219 -17.44 4.17 1.70
N LYS A 220 -18.36 4.57 0.80
CA LYS A 220 -18.37 5.90 0.17
C LYS A 220 -18.53 7.05 1.17
N ASP A 221 -19.10 6.79 2.35
CA ASP A 221 -19.32 7.81 3.36
C ASP A 221 -18.01 8.31 4.00
N PHE A 222 -16.91 7.57 3.82
CA PHE A 222 -15.56 8.05 4.17
C PHE A 222 -15.00 9.10 3.21
N LEU A 223 -15.64 9.32 2.07
CA LEU A 223 -15.22 10.39 1.16
C LEU A 223 -15.77 11.74 1.62
N LYS A 224 -15.00 12.80 1.34
CA LYS A 224 -15.47 14.17 1.55
C LYS A 224 -16.68 14.45 0.67
N THR A 225 -17.72 15.00 1.24
CA THR A 225 -18.82 15.57 0.47
C THR A 225 -18.29 16.75 -0.34
N SER A 226 -18.56 16.75 -1.64
CA SER A 226 -18.18 17.81 -2.58
C SER A 226 -18.80 19.14 -2.20
#